data_f7809571413aaf9dd36ddcd601c7d8be
#
_entry.id   f7809571413aaf9dd36ddcd601c7d8be
#
_cell.length_a   1.000
_cell.length_b   1.000
_cell.length_c   1.000
_cell.angle_alpha   90.00
_cell.angle_beta   90.00
_cell.angle_gamma   90.00
#
_symmetry.space_group_name_H-M   'P 1'
#
loop_
_entity.id
_entity.type
_entity.pdbx_description
1 polymer ?
#
loop_
_entity_poly.entity_id
_entity_poly.type
_entity_poly.pdbx_seq_one_letter_code
_entity_poly.pdbx_strand_id
1 'polypeptide(L)'
;MKPSINKKLPNFECPATGEQNVSLKDYKGKKVVLFFYPKDNTPGCTVESKDFRDLHHEFEKENTIILGVSRDNLNSHEKFKKKFNFPFELLSDTDESLCKKFDVIKEKNLYGRKYMGIERSTFLMDEDGKLQAEWRKVKVKNHAKEVLEKIRNL
;
A
#
# COMPACT_ATOMS: atom_id res chain seq x y z
N MET A 1 4.34 -4.37 -16.70
CA MET A 1 3.33 -5.45 -16.80
C MET A 1 2.49 -5.48 -15.54
N LYS A 2 1.17 -5.54 -15.69
CA LYS A 2 0.23 -5.56 -14.59
C LYS A 2 0.32 -6.89 -13.81
N PRO A 3 0.29 -6.87 -12.47
CA PRO A 3 0.29 -8.12 -11.69
C PRO A 3 -0.98 -8.94 -11.94
N SER A 4 -0.86 -10.24 -11.85
CA SER A 4 -1.96 -11.18 -12.08
C SER A 4 -2.22 -12.04 -10.84
N ILE A 5 -3.49 -12.32 -10.58
CA ILE A 5 -3.91 -13.15 -9.44
C ILE A 5 -3.28 -14.55 -9.57
N ASN A 6 -2.83 -15.09 -8.46
CA ASN A 6 -2.15 -16.39 -8.29
C ASN A 6 -0.77 -16.48 -8.96
N LYS A 7 -0.22 -15.36 -9.43
CA LYS A 7 1.12 -15.33 -9.98
C LYS A 7 2.09 -14.72 -8.98
N LYS A 8 3.28 -15.29 -8.93
CA LYS A 8 4.35 -14.78 -8.08
C LYS A 8 4.83 -13.45 -8.65
N LEU A 9 4.96 -12.46 -7.78
CA LEU A 9 5.46 -11.14 -8.18
C LEU A 9 6.98 -11.12 -8.15
N PRO A 10 7.61 -10.40 -9.11
CA PRO A 10 9.05 -10.19 -9.03
C PRO A 10 9.39 -9.38 -7.79
N ASN A 11 10.59 -9.58 -7.26
CA ASN A 11 11.03 -8.79 -6.13
C ASN A 11 11.13 -7.32 -6.51
N PHE A 12 10.89 -6.44 -5.54
CA PHE A 12 11.09 -5.00 -5.69
C PHE A 12 11.83 -4.46 -4.47
N GLU A 13 12.44 -3.31 -4.62
CA GLU A 13 13.02 -2.56 -3.51
C GLU A 13 12.53 -1.13 -3.57
N CYS A 14 12.27 -0.54 -2.43
CA CYS A 14 11.78 0.83 -2.35
C CYS A 14 12.25 1.48 -1.05
N PRO A 15 12.75 2.73 -1.10
CA PRO A 15 13.09 3.45 0.12
C PRO A 15 11.85 3.59 1.00
N ALA A 16 12.04 3.47 2.30
CA ALA A 16 10.93 3.49 3.26
C ALA A 16 11.30 4.23 4.53
N THR A 17 10.28 4.56 5.31
CA THR A 17 10.46 5.13 6.64
C THR A 17 11.35 4.20 7.49
N GLY A 18 12.02 4.77 8.51
CA GLY A 18 12.96 4.01 9.33
C GLY A 18 14.34 3.86 8.70
N GLU A 19 14.71 4.75 7.76
CA GLU A 19 16.03 4.78 7.14
C GLU A 19 16.43 3.42 6.52
N GLN A 20 15.52 2.83 5.76
CA GLN A 20 15.73 1.51 5.19
C GLN A 20 15.20 1.42 3.76
N ASN A 21 15.66 0.40 3.03
CA ASN A 21 15.03 -0.03 1.80
C ASN A 21 14.23 -1.28 2.10
N VAL A 22 12.98 -1.31 1.65
CA VAL A 22 12.09 -2.45 1.84
C VAL A 22 12.04 -3.26 0.56
N SER A 23 12.18 -4.55 0.69
CA SER A 23 12.16 -5.50 -0.41
C SER A 23 11.07 -6.54 -0.14
N LEU A 24 10.35 -6.96 -1.18
CA LEU A 24 9.30 -7.97 -1.01
C LEU A 24 9.86 -9.26 -0.41
N LYS A 25 11.07 -9.65 -0.83
CA LYS A 25 11.72 -10.88 -0.30
C LYS A 25 11.99 -10.84 1.19
N ASP A 26 12.04 -9.64 1.80
CA ASP A 26 12.26 -9.49 3.25
C ASP A 26 11.10 -10.05 4.06
N TYR A 27 9.94 -10.21 3.43
CA TYR A 27 8.72 -10.68 4.09
C TYR A 27 8.29 -12.08 3.67
N LYS A 28 9.21 -12.86 3.08
CA LYS A 28 8.93 -14.25 2.74
C LYS A 28 8.45 -15.00 3.99
N GLY A 29 7.36 -15.73 3.87
CA GLY A 29 6.74 -16.41 5.00
C GLY A 29 5.65 -15.60 5.69
N LYS A 30 5.43 -14.36 5.23
CA LYS A 30 4.35 -13.50 5.74
C LYS A 30 3.48 -13.00 4.59
N LYS A 31 2.20 -12.78 4.88
CA LYS A 31 1.33 -12.08 3.93
C LYS A 31 1.69 -10.60 3.94
N VAL A 32 1.53 -9.94 2.80
CA VAL A 32 1.83 -8.51 2.66
C VAL A 32 0.62 -7.80 2.08
N VAL A 33 0.15 -6.77 2.77
CA VAL A 33 -0.83 -5.82 2.24
C VAL A 33 -0.07 -4.58 1.80
N LEU A 34 -0.20 -4.25 0.53
CA LEU A 34 0.45 -3.09 -0.06
C LEU A 34 -0.64 -2.13 -0.53
N PHE A 35 -0.81 -1.01 0.17
CA PHE A 35 -1.85 -0.05 -0.22
C PHE A 35 -1.22 1.22 -0.81
N PHE A 36 -1.64 1.53 -2.05
CA PHE A 36 -1.19 2.71 -2.78
C PHE A 36 -2.19 3.85 -2.57
N TYR A 37 -1.69 5.03 -2.25
CA TYR A 37 -2.53 6.20 -2.03
C TYR A 37 -1.91 7.44 -2.67
N PRO A 38 -2.74 8.44 -3.05
CA PRO A 38 -2.25 9.60 -3.81
C PRO A 38 -1.27 10.50 -3.09
N LYS A 39 -1.51 10.85 -1.82
CA LYS A 39 -0.67 11.84 -1.16
C LYS A 39 -0.81 11.82 0.37
N ASP A 40 0.33 11.94 1.07
CA ASP A 40 0.37 12.03 2.52
C ASP A 40 -0.49 13.17 3.05
N ASN A 41 -1.08 12.92 4.22
CA ASN A 41 -1.78 13.93 5.02
C ASN A 41 -2.95 14.62 4.29
N THR A 42 -3.53 13.95 3.29
CA THR A 42 -4.80 14.37 2.70
C THR A 42 -5.95 13.66 3.40
N PRO A 43 -7.20 14.18 3.37
CA PRO A 43 -8.29 13.60 4.18
C PRO A 43 -8.55 12.13 3.93
N GLY A 44 -8.70 11.70 2.68
CA GLY A 44 -8.97 10.30 2.35
C GLY A 44 -7.81 9.38 2.69
N CYS A 45 -6.60 9.79 2.39
CA CYS A 45 -5.41 8.99 2.68
C CYS A 45 -5.17 8.86 4.18
N THR A 46 -5.47 9.91 4.94
CA THR A 46 -5.35 9.89 6.40
C THR A 46 -6.35 8.91 7.01
N VAL A 47 -7.62 8.94 6.56
CA VAL A 47 -8.64 8.01 7.06
C VAL A 47 -8.26 6.56 6.74
N GLU A 48 -7.86 6.28 5.51
CA GLU A 48 -7.46 4.93 5.10
C GLU A 48 -6.29 4.42 5.96
N SER A 49 -5.25 5.23 6.11
CA SER A 49 -4.07 4.84 6.88
C SER A 49 -4.40 4.63 8.36
N LYS A 50 -5.27 5.48 8.92
CA LYS A 50 -5.72 5.32 10.31
C LYS A 50 -6.56 4.06 10.50
N ASP A 51 -7.36 3.69 9.51
CA ASP A 51 -8.15 2.47 9.56
C ASP A 51 -7.25 1.23 9.59
N PHE A 52 -6.21 1.21 8.75
CA PHE A 52 -5.22 0.13 8.80
C PHE A 52 -4.45 0.14 10.12
N ARG A 53 -4.10 1.32 10.64
CA ARG A 53 -3.44 1.45 11.94
C ARG A 53 -4.29 0.83 13.05
N ASP A 54 -5.56 1.17 13.07
CA ASP A 54 -6.47 0.73 14.14
C ASP A 54 -6.71 -0.78 14.10
N LEU A 55 -6.59 -1.40 12.94
CA LEU A 55 -6.75 -2.84 12.77
C LEU A 55 -5.40 -3.58 12.72
N HIS A 56 -4.29 -2.88 12.88
CA HIS A 56 -2.95 -3.46 12.72
C HIS A 56 -2.75 -4.73 13.56
N HIS A 57 -3.18 -4.72 14.81
CA HIS A 57 -3.05 -5.88 15.69
C HIS A 57 -3.78 -7.10 15.12
N GLU A 58 -4.94 -6.89 14.51
CA GLU A 58 -5.70 -7.99 13.89
C GLU A 58 -5.00 -8.51 12.64
N PHE A 59 -4.34 -7.64 11.87
CA PHE A 59 -3.51 -8.08 10.74
C PHE A 59 -2.30 -8.88 11.22
N GLU A 60 -1.67 -8.45 12.31
CA GLU A 60 -0.54 -9.20 12.89
C GLU A 60 -0.94 -10.61 13.31
N LYS A 61 -2.13 -10.78 13.88
CA LYS A 61 -2.66 -12.10 14.25
C LYS A 61 -2.81 -13.01 13.04
N GLU A 62 -2.99 -12.44 11.85
CA GLU A 62 -3.11 -13.18 10.59
C GLU A 62 -1.77 -13.30 9.87
N ASN A 63 -0.66 -13.08 10.57
CA ASN A 63 0.70 -13.14 9.99
C ASN A 63 0.85 -12.22 8.78
N THR A 64 0.33 -11.00 8.90
CA THR A 64 0.28 -10.03 7.79
C THR A 64 1.02 -8.75 8.11
N ILE A 65 1.84 -8.29 7.16
CA ILE A 65 2.53 -6.99 7.19
C ILE A 65 1.76 -6.01 6.33
N ILE A 66 1.65 -4.77 6.80
CA ILE A 66 1.01 -3.69 6.04
C ILE A 66 2.09 -2.69 5.61
N LEU A 67 2.04 -2.28 4.35
CA LEU A 67 2.94 -1.26 3.80
C LEU A 67 2.12 -0.26 3.00
N GLY A 68 2.30 1.04 3.29
CA GLY A 68 1.69 2.09 2.50
C GLY A 68 2.67 2.59 1.45
N VAL A 69 2.17 3.01 0.29
CA VAL A 69 3.01 3.48 -0.81
C VAL A 69 2.42 4.73 -1.43
N SER A 70 3.24 5.75 -1.62
CA SER A 70 2.90 6.91 -2.44
C SER A 70 4.16 7.46 -3.08
N ARG A 71 4.00 8.53 -3.87
CA ARG A 71 5.14 9.21 -4.53
C ARG A 71 5.75 10.30 -3.65
N ASP A 72 5.24 10.47 -2.43
CA ASP A 72 5.79 11.46 -1.49
C ASP A 72 7.22 11.07 -1.10
N ASN A 73 8.02 12.07 -0.73
CA ASN A 73 9.40 11.82 -0.31
C ASN A 73 9.46 11.27 1.12
N LEU A 74 10.64 10.79 1.51
CA LEU A 74 10.84 10.20 2.84
C LEU A 74 10.54 11.18 3.97
N ASN A 75 10.91 12.45 3.81
CA ASN A 75 10.64 13.45 4.83
C ASN A 75 9.14 13.60 5.09
N SER A 76 8.36 13.64 4.03
CA SER A 76 6.89 13.69 4.13
C SER A 76 6.34 12.45 4.83
N HIS A 77 6.82 11.26 4.43
CA HIS A 77 6.40 10.00 5.02
C HIS A 77 6.74 9.90 6.51
N GLU A 78 7.94 10.33 6.91
CA GLU A 78 8.32 10.29 8.32
C GLU A 78 7.41 11.19 9.15
N LYS A 79 7.08 12.37 8.65
CA LYS A 79 6.17 13.30 9.33
C LYS A 79 4.76 12.71 9.44
N PHE A 80 4.27 12.12 8.36
CA PHE A 80 2.93 11.51 8.31
C PHE A 80 2.83 10.34 9.29
N LYS A 81 3.82 9.45 9.26
CA LYS A 81 3.89 8.30 10.16
C LYS A 81 3.91 8.74 11.63
N LYS A 82 4.75 9.73 11.95
CA LYS A 82 4.89 10.24 13.31
C LYS A 82 3.61 10.91 13.79
N LYS A 83 3.00 11.72 12.94
CA LYS A 83 1.78 12.48 13.28
C LYS A 83 0.65 11.57 13.75
N PHE A 84 0.49 10.43 13.10
CA PHE A 84 -0.62 9.52 13.37
C PHE A 84 -0.19 8.19 14.03
N ASN A 85 1.08 8.06 14.39
CA ASN A 85 1.62 6.86 15.05
C ASN A 85 1.32 5.58 14.26
N PHE A 86 1.62 5.58 12.96
CA PHE A 86 1.41 4.38 12.16
C PHE A 86 2.42 3.29 12.57
N PRO A 87 1.96 2.06 12.86
CA PRO A 87 2.84 0.95 13.25
C PRO A 87 3.46 0.24 12.05
N PHE A 88 3.23 0.70 10.85
CA PHE A 88 3.75 0.12 9.61
C PHE A 88 4.60 1.16 8.88
N GLU A 89 5.40 0.67 7.93
CA GLU A 89 6.29 1.53 7.17
C GLU A 89 5.58 2.11 5.95
N LEU A 90 6.04 3.29 5.52
CA LEU A 90 5.56 3.95 4.31
C LEU A 90 6.69 3.95 3.28
N LEU A 91 6.40 3.48 2.09
CA LEU A 91 7.36 3.38 0.99
C LEU A 91 7.30 4.65 0.12
N SER A 92 8.47 5.20 -0.16
CA SER A 92 8.61 6.44 -0.93
C SER A 92 8.99 6.09 -2.37
N ASP A 93 7.99 6.01 -3.24
CA ASP A 93 8.15 5.62 -4.64
C ASP A 93 8.25 6.85 -5.54
N THR A 94 9.26 7.71 -5.26
CA THR A 94 9.42 8.99 -5.94
C THR A 94 9.69 8.83 -7.43
N ASP A 95 10.33 7.74 -7.86
CA ASP A 95 10.60 7.47 -9.27
C ASP A 95 9.46 6.70 -9.96
N GLU A 96 8.39 6.42 -9.25
CA GLU A 96 7.20 5.71 -9.75
C GLU A 96 7.44 4.26 -10.22
N SER A 97 8.61 3.69 -9.93
CA SER A 97 8.92 2.34 -10.40
C SER A 97 7.94 1.30 -9.87
N LEU A 98 7.61 1.38 -8.58
CA LEU A 98 6.67 0.46 -7.95
C LEU A 98 5.25 0.72 -8.43
N CYS A 99 4.85 1.98 -8.49
CA CYS A 99 3.53 2.37 -9.01
C CYS A 99 3.30 1.86 -10.43
N LYS A 100 4.31 1.92 -11.27
CA LYS A 100 4.23 1.42 -12.65
C LYS A 100 4.14 -0.09 -12.70
N LYS A 101 4.89 -0.80 -11.85
CA LYS A 101 4.80 -2.26 -11.76
C LYS A 101 3.40 -2.74 -11.42
N PHE A 102 2.70 -2.03 -10.55
CA PHE A 102 1.35 -2.38 -10.14
C PHE A 102 0.26 -1.71 -10.97
N ASP A 103 0.66 -0.91 -11.97
CA ASP A 103 -0.26 -0.23 -12.89
C ASP A 103 -1.32 0.60 -12.13
N VAL A 104 -0.85 1.46 -11.23
CA VAL A 104 -1.72 2.32 -10.44
C VAL A 104 -1.66 3.80 -10.83
N ILE A 105 -0.81 4.16 -11.80
CA ILE A 105 -0.77 5.53 -12.31
C ILE A 105 -1.81 5.66 -13.40
N LYS A 106 -2.79 6.54 -13.19
CA LYS A 106 -3.92 6.73 -14.10
C LYS A 106 -4.14 8.22 -14.38
N GLU A 107 -4.73 8.52 -15.53
CA GLU A 107 -5.13 9.87 -15.85
C GLU A 107 -6.30 10.28 -14.96
N LYS A 108 -6.16 11.42 -14.29
CA LYS A 108 -7.19 12.00 -13.43
C LYS A 108 -7.58 13.38 -13.96
N ASN A 109 -8.80 13.80 -13.68
CA ASN A 109 -9.31 15.12 -14.07
C ASN A 109 -9.76 15.88 -12.82
N LEU A 110 -9.23 17.09 -12.63
CA LEU A 110 -9.62 17.97 -11.54
C LEU A 110 -9.92 19.34 -12.12
N TYR A 111 -11.21 19.75 -12.07
CA TYR A 111 -11.67 21.04 -12.63
C TYR A 111 -11.26 21.23 -14.09
N GLY A 112 -11.41 20.18 -14.91
CA GLY A 112 -11.07 20.23 -16.32
C GLY A 112 -9.58 20.07 -16.63
N ARG A 113 -8.73 20.02 -15.61
CA ARG A 113 -7.28 19.81 -15.77
C ARG A 113 -6.94 18.34 -15.64
N LYS A 114 -6.29 17.78 -16.64
CA LYS A 114 -5.86 16.38 -16.64
C LYS A 114 -4.46 16.26 -16.05
N TYR A 115 -4.23 15.21 -15.25
CA TYR A 115 -2.91 14.90 -14.69
C TYR A 115 -2.80 13.41 -14.42
N MET A 116 -1.57 12.92 -14.28
CA MET A 116 -1.31 11.51 -13.97
C MET A 116 -1.12 11.38 -12.46
N GLY A 117 -1.91 10.51 -11.84
CA GLY A 117 -1.86 10.32 -10.39
C GLY A 117 -2.11 8.88 -10.00
N ILE A 118 -1.86 8.57 -8.72
CA ILE A 118 -2.11 7.24 -8.18
C ILE A 118 -3.62 7.03 -8.04
N GLU A 119 -4.11 5.96 -8.65
CA GLU A 119 -5.46 5.44 -8.40
C GLU A 119 -5.36 4.59 -7.13
N ARG A 120 -6.10 4.96 -6.09
CA ARG A 120 -6.07 4.26 -4.80
C ARG A 120 -6.32 2.78 -5.01
N SER A 121 -5.37 1.95 -4.61
CA SER A 121 -5.40 0.51 -4.87
C SER A 121 -4.72 -0.25 -3.74
N THR A 122 -5.18 -1.46 -3.48
CA THR A 122 -4.59 -2.33 -2.47
C THR A 122 -4.34 -3.71 -3.06
N PHE A 123 -3.21 -4.30 -2.70
CA PHE A 123 -2.80 -5.62 -3.19
C PHE A 123 -2.44 -6.50 -2.00
N LEU A 124 -2.90 -7.75 -2.05
CA LEU A 124 -2.62 -8.74 -1.02
C LEU A 124 -1.78 -9.86 -1.61
N MET A 125 -0.58 -10.05 -1.06
CA MET A 125 0.32 -11.14 -1.43
C MET A 125 0.32 -12.19 -0.32
N ASP A 126 0.45 -13.46 -0.70
CA ASP A 126 0.57 -14.54 0.28
C ASP A 126 2.02 -14.73 0.75
N GLU A 127 2.25 -15.76 1.56
CA GLU A 127 3.57 -16.05 2.15
C GLU A 127 4.64 -16.38 1.11
N ASP A 128 4.24 -16.76 -0.10
CA ASP A 128 5.14 -17.08 -1.20
C ASP A 128 5.31 -15.90 -2.18
N GLY A 129 4.69 -14.77 -1.89
CA GLY A 129 4.76 -13.59 -2.75
C GLY A 129 3.83 -13.65 -3.96
N LYS A 130 2.83 -14.54 -3.95
CA LYS A 130 1.82 -14.61 -5.01
C LYS A 130 0.69 -13.66 -4.70
N LEU A 131 0.22 -12.95 -5.74
CA LEU A 131 -0.91 -12.03 -5.59
C LEU A 131 -2.20 -12.82 -5.37
N GLN A 132 -2.87 -12.58 -4.26
CA GLN A 132 -4.11 -13.26 -3.89
C GLN A 132 -5.35 -12.42 -4.10
N ALA A 133 -5.22 -11.11 -4.01
CA ALA A 133 -6.36 -10.21 -4.21
C ALA A 133 -5.88 -8.82 -4.59
N GLU A 134 -6.71 -8.10 -5.34
CA GLU A 134 -6.46 -6.70 -5.62
C GLU A 134 -7.76 -5.91 -5.52
N TRP A 135 -7.67 -4.69 -5.04
CA TRP A 135 -8.77 -3.74 -5.00
C TRP A 135 -8.31 -2.49 -5.73
N ARG A 136 -9.06 -2.07 -6.74
CA ARG A 136 -8.76 -0.88 -7.52
C ARG A 136 -9.87 0.15 -7.35
N LYS A 137 -9.56 1.42 -7.56
CA LYS A 137 -10.51 2.53 -7.34
C LYS A 137 -11.14 2.43 -5.96
N VAL A 138 -10.30 2.25 -4.95
CA VAL A 138 -10.72 1.99 -3.58
C VAL A 138 -11.51 3.17 -3.02
N LYS A 139 -12.64 2.86 -2.41
CA LYS A 139 -13.37 3.78 -1.54
C LYS A 139 -12.95 3.48 -0.11
N VAL A 140 -12.55 4.49 0.63
CA VAL A 140 -11.91 4.31 1.94
C VAL A 140 -12.81 3.67 2.98
N LYS A 141 -14.09 3.98 2.96
CA LYS A 141 -15.04 3.48 3.98
C LYS A 141 -15.05 1.95 4.03
N ASN A 142 -14.75 1.40 5.21
CA ASN A 142 -14.70 -0.04 5.49
C ASN A 142 -13.69 -0.84 4.67
N HIS A 143 -12.80 -0.17 3.93
CA HIS A 143 -11.85 -0.87 3.09
C HIS A 143 -10.87 -1.73 3.89
N ALA A 144 -10.27 -1.19 4.95
CA ALA A 144 -9.32 -1.96 5.77
C ALA A 144 -9.97 -3.22 6.35
N LYS A 145 -11.23 -3.14 6.76
CA LYS A 145 -11.98 -4.31 7.25
C LYS A 145 -12.21 -5.33 6.14
N GLU A 146 -12.52 -4.87 4.95
CA GLU A 146 -12.71 -5.73 3.78
C GLU A 146 -11.44 -6.53 3.47
N VAL A 147 -10.29 -5.87 3.52
CA VAL A 147 -9.00 -6.52 3.30
C VAL A 147 -8.74 -7.56 4.40
N LEU A 148 -8.99 -7.22 5.64
CA LEU A 148 -8.82 -8.13 6.77
C LEU A 148 -9.69 -9.37 6.63
N GLU A 149 -10.95 -9.19 6.25
CA GLU A 149 -11.87 -10.31 6.05
C GLU A 149 -11.40 -11.23 4.92
N LYS A 150 -10.87 -10.66 3.84
CA LYS A 150 -10.34 -11.46 2.73
C LYS A 150 -9.18 -12.34 3.22
N ILE A 151 -8.31 -11.80 4.07
CA ILE A 151 -7.19 -12.56 4.65
C ILE A 151 -7.71 -13.71 5.50
N ARG A 152 -8.71 -13.45 6.33
CA ARG A 152 -9.29 -14.48 7.22
C ARG A 152 -9.98 -15.61 6.46
N ASN A 153 -10.38 -15.36 5.23
CA ASN A 153 -11.06 -16.35 4.39
C ASN A 153 -10.15 -17.01 3.35
N LEU A 154 -8.85 -16.79 3.45
CA LEU A 154 -7.89 -17.44 2.54
C LEU A 154 -7.68 -18.92 2.88
#